data_2232db795ecb4bb96b89d7686c4f1c6b
#
_entry.id   2232db795ecb4bb96b89d7686c4f1c6b
#
_cell.length_a   1.000
_cell.length_b   1.000
_cell.length_c   1.000
_cell.angle_alpha   90.00
_cell.angle_beta   90.00
_cell.angle_gamma   90.00
#
_symmetry.space_group_name_H-M   'P 1'
#
loop_
_entity.id
_entity.type
_entity.pdbx_description
1 polymer ?
#
loop_
_entity_poly.entity_id
_entity_poly.type
_entity_poly.pdbx_seq_one_letter_code
_entity_poly.pdbx_strand_id
1 'polypeptide(L)'
;MSVETIDVELTICDKSYRIHAPVTEQETLKQAAKYLDEQMKEIRRAAKNMENERVAVMAALNICHELFQKNKQADDNKRHIEDSKKISQALQILTGKIDKALAQWTVNSEQWTVNSEQWTV
;
A
#
# COMPACT_ATOMS: atom_id res chain seq x y z
N MET A 1 27.24 -12.35 7.95
CA MET A 1 27.57 -11.07 8.61
C MET A 1 26.48 -10.76 9.61
N SER A 2 26.87 -10.61 10.87
CA SER A 2 25.93 -10.21 11.91
C SER A 2 25.72 -8.70 11.85
N VAL A 3 24.47 -8.28 11.76
CA VAL A 3 24.13 -6.87 11.87
C VAL A 3 24.19 -6.48 13.34
N GLU A 4 24.86 -5.38 13.64
CA GLU A 4 24.90 -4.84 14.99
C GLU A 4 23.49 -4.47 15.44
N THR A 5 23.12 -4.91 16.64
CA THR A 5 21.81 -4.59 17.24
C THR A 5 22.00 -3.62 18.39
N ILE A 6 21.07 -2.69 18.51
CA ILE A 6 21.07 -1.69 19.56
C ILE A 6 19.68 -1.61 20.22
N ASP A 7 19.63 -1.05 21.41
CA ASP A 7 18.37 -0.72 22.05
C ASP A 7 17.91 0.65 21.56
N VAL A 8 16.72 0.68 20.99
CA VAL A 8 16.10 1.92 20.51
C VAL A 8 15.01 2.33 21.49
N GLU A 9 15.12 3.52 22.04
CA GLU A 9 14.10 4.06 22.92
C GLU A 9 13.08 4.83 22.11
N LEU A 10 11.82 4.45 22.26
CA LEU A 10 10.68 5.04 21.54
C LEU A 10 9.69 5.60 22.54
N THR A 11 9.18 6.81 22.28
CA THR A 11 8.14 7.41 23.09
C THR A 11 6.83 7.39 22.29
N ILE A 12 5.85 6.66 22.82
CA ILE A 12 4.53 6.52 22.20
C ILE A 12 3.48 6.81 23.27
N CYS A 13 2.64 7.80 23.00
CA CYS A 13 1.55 8.22 23.89
C CYS A 13 2.05 8.50 25.32
N ASP A 14 3.14 9.27 25.40
CA ASP A 14 3.80 9.69 26.66
C ASP A 14 4.43 8.54 27.48
N LYS A 15 4.54 7.35 26.87
CA LYS A 15 5.21 6.21 27.49
C LYS A 15 6.46 5.85 26.69
N SER A 16 7.50 5.47 27.44
CA SER A 16 8.80 5.10 26.87
C SER A 16 8.85 3.58 26.68
N TYR A 17 9.27 3.15 25.49
CA TYR A 17 9.46 1.74 25.15
C TYR A 17 10.86 1.53 24.65
N ARG A 18 11.47 0.44 25.06
CA ARG A 18 12.81 0.05 24.60
C ARG A 18 12.70 -1.18 23.74
N ILE A 19 13.13 -1.05 22.49
CA ILE A 19 13.07 -2.12 21.50
C ILE A 19 14.48 -2.46 21.04
N HIS A 20 14.80 -3.73 20.98
CA HIS A 20 16.07 -4.22 20.47
C HIS A 20 15.95 -4.46 18.98
N ALA A 21 16.74 -3.76 18.18
CA ALA A 21 16.63 -3.78 16.74
C ALA A 21 17.98 -3.56 16.06
N PRO A 22 18.13 -3.98 14.78
CA PRO A 22 19.33 -3.68 14.01
C PRO A 22 19.56 -2.18 13.88
N VAL A 23 20.83 -1.78 13.91
CA VAL A 23 21.23 -0.36 13.78
C VAL A 23 20.65 0.27 12.51
N THR A 24 20.58 -0.50 11.42
CA THR A 24 20.08 -0.04 10.13
C THR A 24 18.59 0.33 10.15
N GLU A 25 17.83 -0.17 11.12
CA GLU A 25 16.39 0.07 11.24
C GLU A 25 16.03 1.15 12.26
N GLN A 26 17.01 1.75 12.92
CA GLN A 26 16.79 2.73 13.97
C GLN A 26 15.94 3.92 13.49
N GLU A 27 16.28 4.51 12.36
CA GLU A 27 15.56 5.66 11.80
C GLU A 27 14.14 5.28 11.39
N THR A 28 13.98 4.13 10.75
CA THR A 28 12.67 3.62 10.33
C THR A 28 11.76 3.37 11.52
N LEU A 29 12.30 2.79 12.60
CA LEU A 29 11.54 2.55 13.83
C LEU A 29 11.11 3.85 14.51
N LYS A 30 12.00 4.85 14.53
CA LYS A 30 11.65 6.16 15.09
C LYS A 30 10.54 6.84 14.31
N GLN A 31 10.58 6.76 12.99
CA GLN A 31 9.53 7.29 12.12
C GLN A 31 8.21 6.55 12.34
N ALA A 32 8.26 5.22 12.45
CA ALA A 32 7.08 4.41 12.71
C ALA A 32 6.45 4.74 14.06
N ALA A 33 7.29 4.90 15.10
CA ALA A 33 6.82 5.27 16.43
C ALA A 33 6.16 6.64 16.44
N LYS A 34 6.75 7.60 15.75
CA LYS A 34 6.18 8.95 15.61
C LYS A 34 4.82 8.91 14.92
N TYR A 35 4.71 8.14 13.86
CA TYR A 35 3.45 7.99 13.13
C TYR A 35 2.37 7.34 14.00
N LEU A 36 2.71 6.27 14.70
CA LEU A 36 1.80 5.61 15.64
C LEU A 36 1.36 6.56 16.76
N ASP A 37 2.29 7.32 17.32
CA ASP A 37 2.01 8.30 18.36
C ASP A 37 1.00 9.35 17.88
N GLU A 38 1.18 9.88 16.69
CA GLU A 38 0.26 10.84 16.08
C GLU A 38 -1.13 10.23 15.87
N GLN A 39 -1.22 9.02 15.38
CA GLN A 39 -2.48 8.31 15.19
C GLN A 39 -3.20 8.06 16.51
N MET A 40 -2.47 7.66 17.54
CA MET A 40 -3.04 7.44 18.87
C MET A 40 -3.55 8.74 19.49
N LYS A 41 -2.81 9.82 19.35
CA LYS A 41 -3.23 11.14 19.86
C LYS A 41 -4.50 11.61 19.17
N GLU A 42 -4.62 11.39 17.88
CA GLU A 42 -5.81 11.76 17.12
C GLU A 42 -7.05 10.99 17.59
N ILE A 43 -6.93 9.69 17.80
CA ILE A 43 -8.00 8.86 18.33
C ILE A 43 -8.38 9.30 19.73
N ARG A 44 -7.41 9.62 20.56
CA ARG A 44 -7.64 10.07 21.95
C ARG A 44 -8.37 11.41 22.00
N ARG A 45 -8.17 12.30 21.06
CA ARG A 45 -8.93 13.56 20.96
C ARG A 45 -10.41 13.28 20.73
N ALA A 46 -10.73 12.26 19.93
CA ALA A 46 -12.11 11.90 19.64
C ALA A 46 -12.75 11.08 20.75
N ALA A 47 -11.96 10.30 21.50
CA ALA A 47 -12.43 9.38 22.53
C ALA A 47 -11.55 9.52 23.80
N LYS A 48 -11.82 10.54 24.61
CA LYS A 48 -10.98 10.90 25.76
C LYS A 48 -10.94 9.87 26.88
N ASN A 49 -11.98 9.06 27.01
CA ASN A 49 -12.10 8.08 28.10
C ASN A 49 -11.67 6.66 27.68
N MET A 50 -11.13 6.51 26.49
CA MET A 50 -10.69 5.22 25.99
C MET A 50 -9.36 4.80 26.61
N GLU A 51 -9.23 3.54 26.97
CA GLU A 51 -7.99 2.98 27.51
C GLU A 51 -6.88 2.99 26.45
N ASN A 52 -5.63 3.15 26.90
CA ASN A 52 -4.47 3.19 25.99
C ASN A 52 -4.38 1.96 25.11
N GLU A 53 -4.68 0.78 25.63
CA GLU A 53 -4.67 -0.46 24.87
C GLU A 53 -5.65 -0.41 23.68
N ARG A 54 -6.86 0.06 23.92
CA ARG A 54 -7.87 0.22 22.87
C ARG A 54 -7.47 1.26 21.84
N VAL A 55 -6.92 2.37 22.29
CA VAL A 55 -6.41 3.42 21.41
C VAL A 55 -5.32 2.85 20.50
N ALA A 56 -4.41 2.07 21.07
CA ALA A 56 -3.32 1.43 20.31
C ALA A 56 -3.86 0.45 19.27
N VAL A 57 -4.84 -0.37 19.64
CA VAL A 57 -5.45 -1.33 18.71
C VAL A 57 -6.16 -0.60 17.57
N MET A 58 -6.91 0.44 17.86
CA MET A 58 -7.60 1.23 16.84
C MET A 58 -6.61 1.93 15.91
N ALA A 59 -5.55 2.50 16.46
CA ALA A 59 -4.49 3.11 15.67
C ALA A 59 -3.81 2.10 14.76
N ALA A 60 -3.52 0.92 15.29
CA ALA A 60 -2.92 -0.17 14.52
C ALA A 60 -3.82 -0.62 13.37
N LEU A 61 -5.12 -0.74 13.61
CA LEU A 61 -6.09 -1.09 12.57
C LEU A 61 -6.13 -0.04 11.46
N ASN A 62 -6.13 1.24 11.82
CA ASN A 62 -6.10 2.32 10.83
C ASN A 62 -4.83 2.28 10.00
N ILE A 63 -3.68 2.08 10.63
CA ILE A 63 -2.39 2.00 9.94
C ILE A 63 -2.35 0.79 9.01
N CYS A 64 -2.79 -0.37 9.47
CA CYS A 64 -2.87 -1.58 8.65
C CYS A 64 -3.80 -1.39 7.46
N HIS A 65 -4.94 -0.76 7.68
CA HIS A 65 -5.90 -0.46 6.62
C HIS A 65 -5.29 0.44 5.55
N GLU A 66 -4.61 1.50 5.95
CA GLU A 66 -3.89 2.39 5.03
C GLU A 66 -2.82 1.64 4.24
N LEU A 67 -2.07 0.77 4.93
CA LEU A 67 -1.02 -0.02 4.29
C LEU A 67 -1.59 -0.94 3.21
N PHE A 68 -2.68 -1.65 3.51
CA PHE A 68 -3.33 -2.53 2.54
C PHE A 68 -3.93 -1.76 1.37
N GLN A 69 -4.50 -0.59 1.62
CA GLN A 69 -5.00 0.26 0.55
C GLN A 69 -3.90 0.74 -0.38
N LYS A 70 -2.77 1.18 0.17
CA LYS A 70 -1.61 1.61 -0.63
C LYS A 70 -1.03 0.46 -1.44
N ASN A 71 -0.92 -0.72 -0.86
CA ASN A 71 -0.44 -1.91 -1.56
C ASN A 71 -1.38 -2.28 -2.71
N LYS A 72 -2.68 -2.21 -2.49
CA LYS A 72 -3.68 -2.48 -3.53
C LYS A 72 -3.56 -1.48 -4.68
N GLN A 73 -3.44 -0.20 -4.38
CA GLN A 73 -3.24 0.84 -5.40
C GLN A 73 -1.95 0.64 -6.18
N ALA A 74 -0.87 0.30 -5.50
CA ALA A 74 0.43 0.04 -6.13
C ALA A 74 0.34 -1.17 -7.07
N ASP A 75 -0.32 -2.25 -6.67
CA ASP A 75 -0.54 -3.43 -7.49
C ASP A 75 -1.42 -3.11 -8.71
N ASP A 76 -2.50 -2.36 -8.52
CA ASP A 76 -3.37 -1.94 -9.61
C ASP A 76 -2.62 -1.06 -10.62
N ASN A 77 -1.83 -0.11 -10.15
CA ASN A 77 -1.01 0.74 -11.00
C ASN A 77 0.05 -0.06 -11.76
N LYS A 78 0.69 -1.01 -11.10
CA LYS A 78 1.70 -1.89 -11.71
C LYS A 78 1.08 -2.75 -12.80
N ARG A 79 -0.08 -3.35 -12.55
CA ARG A 79 -0.82 -4.13 -13.56
C ARG A 79 -1.19 -3.27 -14.77
N HIS A 80 -1.66 -2.06 -14.53
CA HIS A 80 -2.02 -1.14 -15.60
C HIS A 80 -0.83 -0.79 -16.48
N ILE A 81 0.34 -0.55 -15.89
CA ILE A 81 1.58 -0.28 -16.62
C ILE A 81 2.02 -1.51 -17.42
N GLU A 82 1.97 -2.70 -16.84
CA GLU A 82 2.32 -3.95 -17.53
C GLU A 82 1.39 -4.23 -18.71
N ASP A 83 0.09 -4.03 -18.53
CA ASP A 83 -0.89 -4.19 -19.60
C ASP A 83 -0.67 -3.19 -20.72
N SER A 84 -0.38 -1.94 -20.40
CA SER A 84 -0.05 -0.90 -21.38
C SER A 84 1.20 -1.26 -22.18
N LYS A 85 2.23 -1.81 -21.54
CA LYS A 85 3.45 -2.27 -22.19
C LYS A 85 3.17 -3.43 -23.14
N LYS A 86 2.36 -4.40 -22.73
CA LYS A 86 1.97 -5.55 -23.57
C LYS A 86 1.21 -5.10 -24.80
N ILE A 87 0.27 -4.18 -24.64
CA ILE A 87 -0.51 -3.60 -25.75
C ILE A 87 0.44 -2.88 -26.72
N SER A 88 1.35 -2.07 -26.22
CA SER A 88 2.34 -1.34 -26.99
C SER A 88 3.22 -2.28 -27.81
N GLN A 89 3.72 -3.36 -27.19
CA GLN A 89 4.54 -4.37 -27.85
C GLN A 89 3.75 -5.13 -28.91
N ALA A 90 2.50 -5.48 -28.61
CA ALA A 90 1.64 -6.15 -29.58
C ALA A 90 1.37 -5.27 -30.80
N LEU A 91 1.14 -3.97 -30.58
CA LEU A 91 0.96 -3.00 -31.67
C LEU A 91 2.20 -2.87 -32.52
N GLN A 92 3.41 -2.87 -31.95
CA GLN A 92 4.67 -2.83 -32.68
C GLN A 92 4.88 -4.06 -33.55
N ILE A 93 4.58 -5.25 -33.04
CA ILE A 93 4.69 -6.50 -33.76
C ILE A 93 3.70 -6.55 -34.92
N LEU A 94 2.54 -5.94 -34.74
CA LEU A 94 1.44 -6.00 -35.71
C LEU A 94 1.40 -4.83 -36.70
N THR A 95 2.43 -3.97 -36.73
CA THR A 95 2.50 -2.81 -37.66
C THR A 95 2.37 -3.21 -39.15
N GLY A 96 2.73 -4.42 -39.53
CA GLY A 96 2.56 -4.93 -40.89
C GLY A 96 1.21 -5.54 -41.20
N LYS A 97 0.31 -5.68 -40.19
CA LYS A 97 -1.01 -6.32 -40.33
C LYS A 97 -2.11 -5.46 -39.69
N ILE A 98 -2.00 -4.17 -39.82
CA ILE A 98 -2.76 -3.18 -39.08
C ILE A 98 -4.26 -3.38 -39.17
N ASP A 99 -4.82 -3.63 -40.33
CA ASP A 99 -6.28 -3.68 -40.52
C ASP A 99 -6.93 -4.88 -39.82
N LYS A 100 -6.33 -6.06 -39.90
CA LYS A 100 -6.83 -7.25 -39.21
C LYS A 100 -6.63 -7.14 -37.70
N ALA A 101 -5.51 -6.58 -37.25
CA ALA A 101 -5.17 -6.42 -35.85
C ALA A 101 -6.10 -5.42 -35.17
N LEU A 102 -6.41 -4.31 -35.82
CA LEU A 102 -7.34 -3.31 -35.31
C LEU A 102 -8.77 -3.85 -35.14
N ALA A 103 -9.23 -4.65 -36.11
CA ALA A 103 -10.55 -5.26 -36.05
C ALA A 103 -10.66 -6.22 -34.85
N GLN A 104 -9.66 -7.08 -34.64
CA GLN A 104 -9.62 -7.99 -33.50
C GLN A 104 -9.49 -7.25 -32.16
N TRP A 105 -8.68 -6.19 -32.16
CA TRP A 105 -8.49 -5.40 -30.95
C TRP A 105 -9.77 -4.68 -30.52
N THR A 106 -10.54 -4.17 -31.47
CA THR A 106 -11.83 -3.54 -31.20
C THR A 106 -12.81 -4.54 -30.58
N VAL A 107 -12.90 -5.76 -31.13
CA VAL A 107 -13.74 -6.82 -30.59
C VAL A 107 -13.32 -7.19 -29.16
N ASN A 108 -12.01 -7.35 -28.92
CA ASN A 108 -11.50 -7.69 -27.61
C ASN A 108 -11.74 -6.57 -26.58
N SER A 109 -11.62 -5.31 -26.99
CA SER A 109 -11.89 -4.19 -26.08
C SER A 109 -13.38 -4.09 -25.72
N GLU A 110 -14.29 -4.41 -26.63
CA GLU A 110 -15.72 -4.49 -26.32
C GLU A 110 -16.03 -5.61 -25.33
N GLN A 111 -15.42 -6.78 -25.49
CA GLN A 111 -15.57 -7.88 -24.52
C GLN A 111 -15.00 -7.50 -23.16
N TRP A 112 -13.92 -6.78 -23.09
CA TRP A 112 -13.34 -6.29 -21.86
C TRP A 112 -14.28 -5.32 -21.13
N THR A 113 -14.94 -4.43 -21.85
CA THR A 113 -15.92 -3.48 -21.31
C THR A 113 -17.09 -4.22 -20.69
N VAL A 114 -17.63 -5.23 -21.37
CA VAL A 114 -18.73 -6.06 -20.85
C VAL A 114 -18.31 -6.80 -19.59
N ASN A 115 -17.12 -7.40 -19.57
CA ASN A 115 -16.61 -8.11 -18.41
C ASN A 115 -16.38 -7.18 -17.21
N SER A 116 -15.88 -5.98 -17.45
CA SER A 116 -15.67 -5.01 -16.38
C SER A 116 -16.99 -4.52 -15.78
N GLU A 117 -18.06 -4.39 -16.56
CA GLU A 117 -19.40 -4.08 -16.07
C GLU A 117 -19.96 -5.19 -15.19
N GLN A 118 -19.69 -6.45 -15.51
CA GLN A 118 -20.11 -7.58 -14.67
C GLN A 118 -19.40 -7.62 -13.33
N TRP A 119 -18.19 -7.09 -13.24
CA TRP A 119 -17.41 -7.09 -12.00
C TRP A 119 -17.77 -5.95 -11.04
N THR A 120 -18.54 -4.97 -11.47
CA THR A 120 -18.92 -3.81 -10.66
C THR A 120 -20.24 -3.98 -9.90
N VAL A 121 -20.82 -5.14 -9.91
CA VAL A 121 -22.08 -5.42 -9.20
C VAL A 121 -21.83 -5.87 -7.76
#